data_cab87c70b48ab3482f02b88c7e8cfbfc
#
_entry.id   cab87c70b48ab3482f02b88c7e8cfbfc
#
_cell.length_a   1.000
_cell.length_b   1.000
_cell.length_c   1.000
_cell.angle_alpha   90.00
_cell.angle_beta   90.00
_cell.angle_gamma   90.00
#
_symmetry.space_group_name_H-M   'P 1'
#
loop_
_entity.id
_entity.type
_entity.pdbx_description
1 polymer ?
#
loop_
_entity_poly.entity_id
_entity_poly.type
_entity_poly.pdbx_seq_one_letter_code
_entity_poly.pdbx_strand_id
1 'polypeptide(L)'
;IGPEEVRYTVVTGYGRMTYQGADRQITEISCHAKGVFHLSSSARTIVDVGGQDTKVIRLGQDGSVENFVMNDKCAAGTGRFLEVMARVLDCPIASLSQLAQQGEEVVPISNLCTVFAESEVISHLSAGVSQANVAAGAIASIATRITGMAGRVGVEPQVVMTGGGALNGALVEALSKSLGHPVCILDNPQVMGA
;
A
#
# COMPACT_ATOMS: atom_id res chain seq x y z
N ILE A 1 18.18 -16.76 -17.88
CA ILE A 1 19.02 -15.79 -18.61
C ILE A 1 20.39 -15.82 -17.94
N GLY A 2 21.46 -16.18 -18.69
CA GLY A 2 22.82 -16.13 -18.20
C GLY A 2 23.33 -14.66 -18.13
N PRO A 3 24.31 -14.36 -17.27
CA PRO A 3 24.88 -13.00 -17.18
C PRO A 3 25.35 -12.44 -18.52
N GLU A 4 25.83 -13.31 -19.41
CA GLU A 4 26.31 -12.97 -20.76
C GLU A 4 25.18 -12.59 -21.75
N GLU A 5 23.93 -12.89 -21.41
CA GLU A 5 22.76 -12.53 -22.24
C GLU A 5 22.18 -11.15 -21.84
N VAL A 6 22.61 -10.62 -20.69
CA VAL A 6 22.17 -9.31 -20.19
C VAL A 6 22.92 -8.21 -20.96
N ARG A 7 22.16 -7.39 -21.70
CA ARG A 7 22.74 -6.29 -22.49
C ARG A 7 22.65 -4.92 -21.79
N TYR A 8 21.72 -4.80 -20.86
CA TYR A 8 21.50 -3.52 -20.17
C TYR A 8 20.77 -3.78 -18.83
N THR A 9 21.27 -3.18 -17.77
CA THR A 9 20.75 -3.36 -16.41
C THR A 9 20.22 -2.05 -15.87
N VAL A 10 18.94 -2.02 -15.56
CA VAL A 10 18.29 -0.90 -14.86
C VAL A 10 18.02 -1.32 -13.42
N VAL A 11 18.36 -0.48 -12.47
CA VAL A 11 18.15 -0.74 -11.04
C VAL A 11 17.23 0.31 -10.44
N THR A 12 16.30 -0.15 -9.60
CA THR A 12 15.35 0.70 -8.87
C THR A 12 15.22 0.26 -7.42
N GLY A 13 14.38 0.94 -6.64
CA GLY A 13 14.14 0.66 -5.23
C GLY A 13 15.27 1.14 -4.31
N TYR A 14 15.23 0.73 -3.05
CA TYR A 14 16.18 1.19 -2.02
C TYR A 14 17.63 0.80 -2.32
N GLY A 15 17.84 -0.37 -2.90
CA GLY A 15 19.18 -0.89 -3.24
C GLY A 15 19.84 -0.24 -4.45
N ARG A 16 19.14 0.61 -5.21
CA ARG A 16 19.66 1.17 -6.48
C ARG A 16 20.98 1.91 -6.35
N MET A 17 21.21 2.56 -5.20
CA MET A 17 22.43 3.35 -4.98
C MET A 17 23.64 2.49 -4.60
N THR A 18 23.43 1.27 -4.14
CA THR A 18 24.49 0.36 -3.68
C THR A 18 24.89 -0.69 -4.73
N TYR A 19 24.04 -0.92 -5.73
CA TYR A 19 24.33 -1.87 -6.79
C TYR A 19 25.24 -1.26 -7.86
N GLN A 20 26.45 -1.80 -7.99
CA GLN A 20 27.48 -1.25 -8.89
C GLN A 20 27.40 -1.75 -10.34
N GLY A 21 26.61 -2.78 -10.61
CA GLY A 21 26.48 -3.39 -11.95
C GLY A 21 25.36 -2.79 -12.80
N ALA A 22 24.84 -1.60 -12.46
CA ALA A 22 23.74 -0.97 -13.17
C ALA A 22 24.24 -0.02 -14.27
N ASP A 23 23.72 -0.17 -15.48
CA ASP A 23 23.89 0.82 -16.56
C ASP A 23 23.09 2.08 -16.27
N ARG A 24 21.93 1.95 -15.57
CA ARG A 24 21.08 3.07 -15.20
C ARG A 24 20.37 2.85 -13.87
N GLN A 25 20.25 3.91 -13.08
CA GLN A 25 19.48 3.95 -11.85
C GLN A 25 18.23 4.82 -12.05
N ILE A 26 17.06 4.30 -11.73
CA ILE A 26 15.79 5.02 -11.86
C ILE A 26 15.05 4.96 -10.52
N THR A 27 14.34 6.05 -10.17
CA THR A 27 13.57 6.09 -8.92
C THR A 27 12.38 5.13 -9.01
N GLU A 28 12.02 4.53 -7.89
CA GLU A 28 10.86 3.66 -7.81
C GLU A 28 9.55 4.37 -8.15
N ILE A 29 9.44 5.68 -7.87
CA ILE A 29 8.28 6.51 -8.26
C ILE A 29 8.12 6.49 -9.77
N SER A 30 9.20 6.74 -10.51
CA SER A 30 9.17 6.73 -11.99
C SER A 30 8.89 5.34 -12.56
N CYS A 31 9.45 4.30 -11.93
CA CYS A 31 9.22 2.92 -12.35
C CYS A 31 7.76 2.50 -12.13
N HIS A 32 7.18 2.75 -10.95
CA HIS A 32 5.76 2.50 -10.69
C HIS A 32 4.85 3.25 -11.66
N ALA A 33 5.10 4.55 -11.87
CA ALA A 33 4.35 5.36 -12.84
C ALA A 33 4.36 4.71 -14.22
N LYS A 34 5.55 4.33 -14.69
CA LYS A 34 5.74 3.74 -16.02
C LYS A 34 5.09 2.37 -16.14
N GLY A 35 5.31 1.49 -15.15
CA GLY A 35 4.75 0.14 -15.14
C GLY A 35 3.22 0.15 -15.11
N VAL A 36 2.63 0.92 -14.21
CA VAL A 36 1.16 1.04 -14.14
C VAL A 36 0.58 1.65 -15.40
N PHE A 37 1.17 2.73 -15.92
CA PHE A 37 0.67 3.39 -17.14
C PHE A 37 0.79 2.50 -18.38
N HIS A 38 1.82 1.65 -18.44
CA HIS A 38 1.99 0.68 -19.52
C HIS A 38 0.86 -0.34 -19.56
N LEU A 39 0.41 -0.82 -18.39
CA LEU A 39 -0.67 -1.82 -18.26
C LEU A 39 -2.06 -1.18 -18.29
N SER A 40 -2.18 0.06 -17.82
CA SER A 40 -3.43 0.82 -17.73
C SER A 40 -3.19 2.28 -18.07
N SER A 41 -3.28 2.63 -19.35
CA SER A 41 -3.06 4.00 -19.83
C SER A 41 -4.11 5.02 -19.33
N SER A 42 -5.21 4.53 -18.77
CA SER A 42 -6.22 5.36 -18.13
C SER A 42 -5.92 5.67 -16.66
N ALA A 43 -4.94 5.01 -16.02
CA ALA A 43 -4.57 5.27 -14.64
C ALA A 43 -4.17 6.74 -14.44
N ARG A 44 -4.66 7.36 -13.34
CA ARG A 44 -4.35 8.74 -12.97
C ARG A 44 -3.83 8.86 -11.55
N THR A 45 -4.23 7.94 -10.67
CA THR A 45 -3.72 7.88 -9.29
C THR A 45 -3.23 6.49 -9.00
N ILE A 46 -2.02 6.37 -8.48
CA ILE A 46 -1.45 5.11 -7.99
C ILE A 46 -1.36 5.19 -6.48
N VAL A 47 -1.85 4.16 -5.79
CA VAL A 47 -1.65 3.93 -4.36
C VAL A 47 -0.79 2.69 -4.22
N ASP A 48 0.50 2.87 -3.99
CA ASP A 48 1.44 1.77 -3.74
C ASP A 48 1.59 1.55 -2.25
N VAL A 49 1.17 0.38 -1.78
CA VAL A 49 1.31 -0.04 -0.38
C VAL A 49 2.34 -1.15 -0.29
N GLY A 50 3.58 -0.73 -0.13
CA GLY A 50 4.72 -1.62 0.05
C GLY A 50 4.84 -2.17 1.48
N GLY A 51 5.84 -3.04 1.68
CA GLY A 51 6.11 -3.61 3.01
C GLY A 51 6.56 -2.57 4.03
N GLN A 52 7.42 -1.63 3.63
CA GLN A 52 8.04 -0.64 4.52
C GLN A 52 7.68 0.81 4.20
N ASP A 53 7.10 1.07 3.07
CA ASP A 53 6.71 2.39 2.62
C ASP A 53 5.35 2.37 1.93
N THR A 54 4.79 3.57 1.77
CA THR A 54 3.56 3.77 1.01
C THR A 54 3.70 5.03 0.18
N LYS A 55 3.29 4.95 -1.06
CA LYS A 55 3.36 6.05 -2.01
C LYS A 55 1.99 6.33 -2.59
N VAL A 56 1.66 7.60 -2.78
CA VAL A 56 0.55 8.01 -3.63
C VAL A 56 1.13 8.88 -4.74
N ILE A 57 0.86 8.52 -5.98
CA ILE A 57 1.42 9.15 -7.16
C ILE A 57 0.28 9.60 -8.07
N ARG A 58 0.28 10.86 -8.48
CA ARG A 58 -0.62 11.38 -9.50
C ARG A 58 0.08 11.41 -10.85
N LEU A 59 -0.62 10.91 -11.86
CA LEU A 59 -0.14 10.82 -13.23
C LEU A 59 -0.84 11.84 -14.14
N GLY A 60 -0.08 12.43 -15.03
CA GLY A 60 -0.58 13.15 -16.17
C GLY A 60 -1.21 12.24 -17.24
N GLN A 61 -1.82 12.83 -18.24
CA GLN A 61 -2.45 12.10 -19.33
C GLN A 61 -1.46 11.28 -20.17
N ASP A 62 -0.20 11.66 -20.17
CA ASP A 62 0.92 10.99 -20.83
C ASP A 62 1.64 9.95 -19.94
N GLY A 63 1.14 9.75 -18.70
CA GLY A 63 1.75 8.87 -17.70
C GLY A 63 2.96 9.48 -16.98
N SER A 64 3.25 10.76 -17.18
CA SER A 64 4.27 11.47 -16.41
C SER A 64 3.83 11.65 -14.96
N VAL A 65 4.79 11.68 -14.05
CA VAL A 65 4.52 11.96 -12.62
C VAL A 65 4.30 13.46 -12.46
N GLU A 66 3.09 13.86 -12.10
CA GLU A 66 2.77 15.26 -11.79
C GLU A 66 3.01 15.61 -10.33
N ASN A 67 2.64 14.72 -9.42
CA ASN A 67 2.80 14.91 -7.99
C ASN A 67 2.90 13.56 -7.28
N PHE A 68 3.55 13.53 -6.12
CA PHE A 68 3.57 12.34 -5.28
C PHE A 68 3.80 12.70 -3.81
N VAL A 69 3.42 11.77 -2.95
CA VAL A 69 3.77 11.76 -1.53
C VAL A 69 4.22 10.37 -1.14
N MET A 70 5.20 10.28 -0.27
CA MET A 70 5.74 9.01 0.23
C MET A 70 5.81 9.03 1.75
N ASN A 71 5.45 7.91 2.37
CA ASN A 71 5.69 7.60 3.76
C ASN A 71 6.71 6.45 3.83
N ASP A 72 7.97 6.77 4.07
CA ASP A 72 9.09 5.83 4.17
C ASP A 72 9.75 5.82 5.56
N LYS A 73 9.19 6.58 6.52
CA LYS A 73 9.74 6.74 7.86
C LYS A 73 8.88 6.11 8.95
N CYS A 74 7.64 5.76 8.65
CA CYS A 74 6.70 5.28 9.64
C CYS A 74 5.96 4.04 9.15
N ALA A 75 5.96 2.97 9.95
CA ALA A 75 5.27 1.73 9.62
C ALA A 75 3.74 1.89 9.52
N ALA A 76 3.15 2.88 10.21
CA ALA A 76 1.73 3.16 10.09
C ALA A 76 1.37 3.54 8.65
N GLY A 77 0.40 2.84 8.07
CA GLY A 77 0.00 3.01 6.69
C GLY A 77 0.77 2.14 5.69
N THR A 78 1.59 1.18 6.12
CA THR A 78 2.38 0.28 5.27
C THR A 78 2.02 -1.19 5.51
N GLY A 79 2.55 -2.09 4.70
CA GLY A 79 2.42 -3.54 4.90
C GLY A 79 2.92 -4.00 6.26
N ARG A 80 3.95 -3.33 6.82
CA ARG A 80 4.46 -3.62 8.16
C ARG A 80 3.41 -3.41 9.25
N PHE A 81 2.54 -2.42 9.11
CA PHE A 81 1.41 -2.25 10.02
C PHE A 81 0.47 -3.45 9.97
N LEU A 82 0.13 -3.94 8.76
CA LEU A 82 -0.73 -5.12 8.60
C LEU A 82 -0.09 -6.37 9.22
N GLU A 83 1.23 -6.55 9.09
CA GLU A 83 1.96 -7.66 9.72
C GLU A 83 1.89 -7.61 11.24
N VAL A 84 2.03 -6.41 11.84
CA VAL A 84 1.91 -6.22 13.29
C VAL A 84 0.50 -6.56 13.74
N MET A 85 -0.53 -6.05 13.05
CA MET A 85 -1.93 -6.32 13.39
C MET A 85 -2.27 -7.82 13.26
N ALA A 86 -1.83 -8.48 12.19
CA ALA A 86 -2.02 -9.91 12.01
C ALA A 86 -1.41 -10.73 13.15
N ARG A 87 -0.20 -10.34 13.61
CA ARG A 87 0.48 -10.99 14.74
C ARG A 87 -0.27 -10.82 16.06
N VAL A 88 -0.76 -9.60 16.35
CA VAL A 88 -1.51 -9.32 17.59
C VAL A 88 -2.86 -10.03 17.58
N LEU A 89 -3.48 -10.16 16.41
CA LEU A 89 -4.74 -10.89 16.22
C LEU A 89 -4.54 -12.41 16.09
N ASP A 90 -3.31 -12.91 16.24
CA ASP A 90 -2.95 -14.32 16.11
C ASP A 90 -3.52 -14.97 14.83
N CYS A 91 -3.37 -14.28 13.70
CA CYS A 91 -3.81 -14.80 12.41
C CYS A 91 -2.73 -14.63 11.32
N PRO A 92 -2.71 -15.51 10.31
CA PRO A 92 -1.88 -15.30 9.13
C PRO A 92 -2.23 -13.98 8.43
N ILE A 93 -1.23 -13.25 7.92
CA ILE A 93 -1.47 -11.98 7.20
C ILE A 93 -2.43 -12.16 6.01
N ALA A 94 -2.39 -13.31 5.34
CA ALA A 94 -3.30 -13.63 4.23
C ALA A 94 -4.76 -13.74 4.68
N SER A 95 -5.01 -14.10 5.94
CA SER A 95 -6.35 -14.24 6.53
C SER A 95 -6.90 -12.93 7.10
N LEU A 96 -6.05 -11.91 7.28
CA LEU A 96 -6.44 -10.64 7.91
C LEU A 96 -7.57 -9.95 7.15
N SER A 97 -7.55 -10.01 5.82
CA SER A 97 -8.62 -9.45 4.98
C SER A 97 -9.97 -10.11 5.26
N GLN A 98 -10.00 -11.44 5.25
CA GLN A 98 -11.23 -12.21 5.51
C GLN A 98 -11.74 -11.99 6.94
N LEU A 99 -10.82 -11.92 7.92
CA LEU A 99 -11.18 -11.63 9.30
C LEU A 99 -11.82 -10.25 9.43
N ALA A 100 -11.24 -9.22 8.81
CA ALA A 100 -11.78 -7.85 8.82
C ALA A 100 -13.17 -7.75 8.17
N GLN A 101 -13.41 -8.49 7.09
CA GLN A 101 -14.72 -8.53 6.41
C GLN A 101 -15.82 -9.20 7.23
N GLN A 102 -15.48 -9.97 8.25
CA GLN A 102 -16.44 -10.56 9.20
C GLN A 102 -16.83 -9.60 10.33
N GLY A 103 -16.16 -8.43 10.41
CA GLY A 103 -16.47 -7.43 11.43
C GLY A 103 -17.81 -6.76 11.16
N GLU A 104 -18.68 -6.74 12.17
CA GLU A 104 -19.96 -6.04 12.14
C GLU A 104 -19.82 -4.56 12.52
N GLU A 105 -18.76 -4.24 13.29
CA GLU A 105 -18.44 -2.90 13.74
C GLU A 105 -16.96 -2.56 13.46
N VAL A 106 -16.71 -1.29 13.16
CA VAL A 106 -15.37 -0.75 12.99
C VAL A 106 -14.96 -0.04 14.27
N VAL A 107 -14.12 -0.69 15.09
CA VAL A 107 -13.62 -0.07 16.33
C VAL A 107 -12.55 0.97 16.02
N PRO A 108 -12.52 2.11 16.72
CA PRO A 108 -11.50 3.13 16.48
C PRO A 108 -10.12 2.61 16.87
N ILE A 109 -9.16 2.72 15.94
CA ILE A 109 -7.75 2.41 16.16
C ILE A 109 -6.93 3.58 15.61
N SER A 110 -5.91 4.00 16.37
CA SER A 110 -5.03 5.10 16.00
C SER A 110 -4.30 4.84 14.69
N ASN A 111 -4.25 5.84 13.82
CA ASN A 111 -3.50 5.82 12.56
C ASN A 111 -2.17 6.59 12.65
N LEU A 112 -1.78 7.06 13.84
CA LEU A 112 -0.60 7.89 14.02
C LEU A 112 0.68 7.08 14.15
N CYS A 113 0.66 6.04 14.98
CA CYS A 113 1.82 5.21 15.27
C CYS A 113 1.42 3.76 15.47
N THR A 114 2.15 2.83 14.83
CA THR A 114 1.91 1.39 14.94
C THR A 114 1.99 0.87 16.38
N VAL A 115 2.88 1.43 17.22
CA VAL A 115 3.02 1.01 18.62
C VAL A 115 1.77 1.36 19.44
N PHE A 116 1.19 2.54 19.21
CA PHE A 116 -0.05 2.91 19.89
C PHE A 116 -1.22 2.08 19.39
N ALA A 117 -1.32 1.85 18.06
CA ALA A 117 -2.33 0.99 17.49
C ALA A 117 -2.26 -0.44 18.04
N GLU A 118 -1.06 -1.01 18.20
CA GLU A 118 -0.84 -2.32 18.82
C GLU A 118 -1.40 -2.37 20.25
N SER A 119 -1.10 -1.35 21.07
CA SER A 119 -1.60 -1.25 22.45
C SER A 119 -3.12 -1.12 22.50
N GLU A 120 -3.72 -0.33 21.60
CA GLU A 120 -5.17 -0.18 21.48
C GLU A 120 -5.86 -1.49 21.07
N VAL A 121 -5.29 -2.21 20.10
CA VAL A 121 -5.77 -3.55 19.68
C VAL A 121 -5.79 -4.50 20.86
N ILE A 122 -4.70 -4.60 21.63
CA ILE A 122 -4.63 -5.43 22.83
C ILE A 122 -5.70 -5.02 23.86
N SER A 123 -5.91 -3.72 24.04
CA SER A 123 -6.93 -3.21 24.97
C SER A 123 -8.35 -3.59 24.53
N HIS A 124 -8.67 -3.47 23.24
CA HIS A 124 -9.97 -3.88 22.70
C HIS A 124 -10.21 -5.39 22.88
N LEU A 125 -9.21 -6.22 22.57
CA LEU A 125 -9.30 -7.67 22.76
C LEU A 125 -9.51 -8.04 24.24
N SER A 126 -8.78 -7.37 25.14
CA SER A 126 -8.91 -7.56 26.60
C SER A 126 -10.28 -7.13 27.14
N ALA A 127 -10.92 -6.16 26.48
CA ALA A 127 -12.27 -5.72 26.79
C ALA A 127 -13.38 -6.64 26.16
N GLY A 128 -12.99 -7.71 25.48
CA GLY A 128 -13.93 -8.67 24.89
C GLY A 128 -14.45 -8.29 23.51
N VAL A 129 -13.87 -7.29 22.85
CA VAL A 129 -14.22 -6.96 21.47
C VAL A 129 -13.77 -8.09 20.54
N SER A 130 -14.60 -8.48 19.57
CA SER A 130 -14.29 -9.56 18.66
C SER A 130 -13.06 -9.24 17.80
N GLN A 131 -12.26 -10.26 17.50
CA GLN A 131 -11.09 -10.13 16.61
C GLN A 131 -11.50 -9.54 15.25
N ALA A 132 -12.68 -9.88 14.73
CA ALA A 132 -13.18 -9.38 13.46
C ALA A 132 -13.43 -7.86 13.49
N ASN A 133 -14.05 -7.34 14.55
CA ASN A 133 -14.27 -5.90 14.70
C ASN A 133 -12.96 -5.13 14.86
N VAL A 134 -11.99 -5.70 15.60
CA VAL A 134 -10.66 -5.13 15.76
C VAL A 134 -9.90 -5.14 14.45
N ALA A 135 -9.96 -6.24 13.67
CA ALA A 135 -9.37 -6.31 12.34
C ALA A 135 -9.97 -5.27 11.37
N ALA A 136 -11.31 -5.09 11.40
CA ALA A 136 -11.99 -4.05 10.63
C ALA A 136 -11.49 -2.65 11.01
N GLY A 137 -11.31 -2.38 12.30
CA GLY A 137 -10.73 -1.13 12.82
C GLY A 137 -9.31 -0.90 12.33
N ALA A 138 -8.47 -1.93 12.34
CA ALA A 138 -7.10 -1.85 11.84
C ALA A 138 -7.04 -1.52 10.33
N ILE A 139 -7.89 -2.15 9.53
CA ILE A 139 -8.01 -1.86 8.10
C ILE A 139 -8.51 -0.43 7.86
N ALA A 140 -9.50 0.03 8.60
CA ALA A 140 -10.00 1.40 8.51
C ALA A 140 -8.94 2.44 8.89
N SER A 141 -8.13 2.14 9.90
CA SER A 141 -7.01 3.00 10.35
C SER A 141 -5.97 3.22 9.25
N ILE A 142 -5.52 2.14 8.59
CA ILE A 142 -4.55 2.26 7.48
C ILE A 142 -5.17 2.96 6.27
N ALA A 143 -6.44 2.67 5.93
CA ALA A 143 -7.15 3.33 4.85
C ALA A 143 -7.27 4.85 5.10
N THR A 144 -7.62 5.26 6.31
CA THR A 144 -7.69 6.67 6.71
C THR A 144 -6.35 7.39 6.53
N ARG A 145 -5.25 6.75 6.93
CA ARG A 145 -3.92 7.32 6.77
C ARG A 145 -3.55 7.50 5.30
N ILE A 146 -3.78 6.49 4.47
CA ILE A 146 -3.49 6.55 3.04
C ILE A 146 -4.37 7.60 2.36
N THR A 147 -5.65 7.69 2.73
CA THR A 147 -6.55 8.73 2.22
C THR A 147 -6.06 10.13 2.57
N GLY A 148 -5.55 10.34 3.77
CA GLY A 148 -4.91 11.61 4.16
C GLY A 148 -3.65 11.93 3.34
N MET A 149 -2.90 10.93 2.91
CA MET A 149 -1.78 11.11 1.98
C MET A 149 -2.29 11.47 0.58
N ALA A 150 -3.31 10.74 0.10
CA ALA A 150 -3.90 10.96 -1.22
C ALA A 150 -4.48 12.37 -1.37
N GLY A 151 -5.09 12.91 -0.31
CA GLY A 151 -5.61 14.28 -0.29
C GLY A 151 -4.54 15.35 -0.54
N ARG A 152 -3.26 15.11 -0.18
CA ARG A 152 -2.16 16.05 -0.45
C ARG A 152 -1.70 16.04 -1.91
N VAL A 153 -1.92 14.94 -2.60
CA VAL A 153 -1.51 14.76 -4.00
C VAL A 153 -2.60 15.22 -4.96
N GLY A 154 -3.85 15.13 -4.51
CA GLY A 154 -5.05 15.25 -5.33
C GLY A 154 -5.35 13.93 -6.03
N VAL A 155 -6.53 13.37 -5.74
CA VAL A 155 -6.99 12.10 -6.33
C VAL A 155 -7.70 12.39 -7.64
N GLU A 156 -7.20 11.78 -8.70
CA GLU A 156 -7.88 11.74 -10.01
C GLU A 156 -8.47 10.36 -10.23
N PRO A 157 -9.68 10.24 -10.83
CA PRO A 157 -10.30 8.95 -11.14
C PRO A 157 -9.40 8.01 -11.96
N GLN A 158 -9.73 6.72 -11.94
CA GLN A 158 -8.88 5.62 -12.36
C GLN A 158 -7.72 5.40 -11.36
N VAL A 159 -8.12 5.10 -10.12
CA VAL A 159 -7.18 4.78 -9.04
C VAL A 159 -6.73 3.33 -9.16
N VAL A 160 -5.42 3.12 -9.19
CA VAL A 160 -4.80 1.79 -9.22
C VAL A 160 -4.02 1.56 -7.94
N MET A 161 -4.23 0.40 -7.29
CA MET A 161 -3.46 0.01 -6.12
C MET A 161 -2.40 -1.04 -6.49
N THR A 162 -1.19 -0.84 -5.95
CA THR A 162 -0.02 -1.70 -6.16
C THR A 162 0.64 -2.07 -4.83
N GLY A 163 1.68 -2.87 -4.88
CA GLY A 163 2.39 -3.37 -3.71
C GLY A 163 1.69 -4.56 -3.04
N GLY A 164 2.30 -5.08 -1.98
CA GLY A 164 1.75 -6.21 -1.22
C GLY A 164 0.41 -5.92 -0.54
N GLY A 165 0.14 -4.65 -0.20
CA GLY A 165 -1.14 -4.22 0.37
C GLY A 165 -2.33 -4.42 -0.57
N ALA A 166 -2.11 -4.43 -1.89
CA ALA A 166 -3.14 -4.68 -2.89
C ALA A 166 -3.72 -6.11 -2.83
N LEU A 167 -3.02 -7.04 -2.19
CA LEU A 167 -3.51 -8.40 -1.97
C LEU A 167 -4.53 -8.48 -0.82
N ASN A 168 -4.70 -7.42 -0.04
CA ASN A 168 -5.69 -7.35 1.04
C ASN A 168 -6.99 -6.72 0.53
N GLY A 169 -7.97 -7.53 0.18
CA GLY A 169 -9.26 -7.08 -0.39
C GLY A 169 -10.03 -6.14 0.53
N ALA A 170 -9.99 -6.34 1.85
CA ALA A 170 -10.63 -5.44 2.80
C ALA A 170 -10.01 -4.03 2.78
N LEU A 171 -8.68 -3.94 2.60
CA LEU A 171 -8.00 -2.64 2.44
C LEU A 171 -8.37 -1.96 1.13
N VAL A 172 -8.45 -2.72 0.03
CA VAL A 172 -8.88 -2.19 -1.28
C VAL A 172 -10.29 -1.62 -1.20
N GLU A 173 -11.20 -2.34 -0.56
CA GLU A 173 -12.58 -1.90 -0.36
C GLU A 173 -12.66 -0.66 0.54
N ALA A 174 -11.94 -0.66 1.67
CA ALA A 174 -11.88 0.48 2.58
C ALA A 174 -11.31 1.72 1.90
N LEU A 175 -10.29 1.58 1.07
CA LEU A 175 -9.71 2.67 0.28
C LEU A 175 -10.69 3.17 -0.78
N SER A 176 -11.36 2.27 -1.51
CA SER A 176 -12.36 2.66 -2.50
C SER A 176 -13.47 3.51 -1.86
N LYS A 177 -13.94 3.10 -0.68
CA LYS A 177 -14.95 3.82 0.09
C LYS A 177 -14.44 5.18 0.58
N SER A 178 -13.22 5.22 1.14
CA SER A 178 -12.66 6.43 1.72
C SER A 178 -12.23 7.47 0.68
N LEU A 179 -11.77 7.04 -0.50
CA LEU A 179 -11.39 7.91 -1.60
C LEU A 179 -12.60 8.39 -2.43
N GLY A 180 -13.75 7.71 -2.30
CA GLY A 180 -14.93 7.97 -3.12
C GLY A 180 -14.79 7.54 -4.59
N HIS A 181 -13.81 6.70 -4.89
CA HIS A 181 -13.49 6.19 -6.22
C HIS A 181 -13.21 4.71 -6.18
N PRO A 182 -13.62 3.93 -7.19
CA PRO A 182 -13.21 2.54 -7.32
C PRO A 182 -11.69 2.42 -7.40
N VAL A 183 -11.12 1.51 -6.60
CA VAL A 183 -9.69 1.18 -6.63
C VAL A 183 -9.53 -0.12 -7.41
N CYS A 184 -8.78 -0.07 -8.52
CA CYS A 184 -8.49 -1.21 -9.36
C CYS A 184 -7.15 -1.85 -8.98
N ILE A 185 -7.04 -3.16 -9.17
CA ILE A 185 -5.80 -3.91 -8.99
C ILE A 185 -5.43 -4.49 -10.36
N LEU A 186 -4.18 -4.33 -10.74
CA LEU A 186 -3.62 -4.96 -11.93
C LEU A 186 -2.98 -6.31 -11.57
N ASP A 187 -2.77 -7.15 -12.58
CA ASP A 187 -2.07 -8.42 -12.40
C ASP A 187 -0.67 -8.18 -11.82
N ASN A 188 -0.25 -9.06 -10.90
CA ASN A 188 1.06 -8.99 -10.23
C ASN A 188 1.36 -7.61 -9.59
N PRO A 189 0.50 -7.10 -8.70
CA PRO A 189 0.61 -5.73 -8.18
C PRO A 189 1.92 -5.46 -7.42
N GLN A 190 2.63 -6.50 -6.99
CA GLN A 190 3.87 -6.39 -6.23
C GLN A 190 5.10 -6.05 -7.08
N VAL A 191 5.03 -6.23 -8.40
CA VAL A 191 6.18 -6.04 -9.31
C VAL A 191 6.01 -4.88 -10.29
N MET A 192 5.05 -4.00 -10.04
CA MET A 192 4.75 -2.86 -10.92
C MET A 192 5.93 -1.88 -11.06
N GLY A 193 6.86 -1.87 -10.12
CA GLY A 193 8.05 -1.03 -10.17
C GLY A 193 9.27 -1.67 -10.81
N ALA A 194 9.14 -2.90 -11.29
CA ALA A 194 10.26 -3.67 -11.86
C ALA A 194 10.36 -3.56 -13.39
#